data_bc5cc9d5ed19b03d1889644c7b256159
#
_entry.id   bc5cc9d5ed19b03d1889644c7b256159
#
_cell.length_a   1.000
_cell.length_b   1.000
_cell.length_c   1.000
_cell.angle_alpha   90.00
_cell.angle_beta   90.00
_cell.angle_gamma   90.00
#
_symmetry.space_group_name_H-M   'P 1'
#
loop_
_entity.id
_entity.type
_entity.pdbx_description
1 polymer ?
#
loop_
_entity_poly.entity_id
_entity_poly.type
_entity_poly.pdbx_seq_one_letter_code
_entity_poly.pdbx_strand_id
1 'polypeptide(L)'
;MHNVTWGLDLSTNKRKTAAVALDWSTPGEARVVDVRFPLGATDIPALVSDHRESTWAVDVPFGWPDLFVKLMTDRHKGPLPAAAIPVMADWDKWRTREVAQRLTDRFLTDDTRIKTRPLPASFQLLGATAAMWALIEAQLVSHGVRIDRAGLEGAVCETYPAAALSAWRLGRKKQTWPELLESFTFLTADGSFLPHFAGDDVCDAVVCALVGRARDLGLTVKPLEEELAAARREGWIHVSCESRARLVGH
;
A
#
# COMPACT_ATOMS: atom_id res chain seq x y z
N MET A 1 9.89 14.63 -11.05
CA MET A 1 9.20 14.52 -9.76
C MET A 1 7.76 14.95 -9.99
N HIS A 2 6.79 14.16 -9.57
CA HIS A 2 5.37 14.53 -9.73
C HIS A 2 5.00 15.56 -8.68
N ASN A 3 4.22 16.59 -9.09
CA ASN A 3 3.76 17.62 -8.16
C ASN A 3 2.53 17.17 -7.37
N VAL A 4 1.88 16.09 -7.77
CA VAL A 4 0.71 15.54 -7.09
C VAL A 4 0.95 14.07 -6.78
N THR A 5 0.61 13.68 -5.55
CA THR A 5 0.57 12.28 -5.14
C THR A 5 -0.82 11.91 -4.67
N TRP A 6 -1.28 10.73 -5.07
CA TRP A 6 -2.55 10.17 -4.65
C TRP A 6 -2.33 9.03 -3.66
N GLY A 7 -3.15 8.99 -2.65
CA GLY A 7 -3.28 7.83 -1.77
C GLY A 7 -4.64 7.19 -1.93
N LEU A 8 -4.68 5.87 -1.94
CA LEU A 8 -5.89 5.07 -2.03
C LEU A 8 -5.93 4.07 -0.87
N ASP A 9 -6.89 4.25 0.03
CA ASP A 9 -7.28 3.24 1.03
C ASP A 9 -8.38 2.37 0.41
N LEU A 10 -8.03 1.14 0.02
CA LEU A 10 -8.90 0.24 -0.73
C LEU A 10 -9.59 -0.77 0.16
N SER A 11 -10.92 -0.81 0.09
CA SER A 11 -11.75 -1.78 0.81
C SER A 11 -12.72 -2.50 -0.13
N THR A 12 -13.03 -3.75 0.15
CA THR A 12 -14.15 -4.47 -0.50
C THR A 12 -15.51 -3.84 -0.19
N ASN A 13 -15.59 -3.02 0.85
CA ASN A 13 -16.77 -2.21 1.15
C ASN A 13 -16.60 -0.81 0.53
N LYS A 14 -17.36 -0.50 -0.52
CA LYS A 14 -17.29 0.80 -1.20
C LYS A 14 -17.49 2.03 -0.29
N ARG A 15 -18.17 1.87 0.86
CA ARG A 15 -18.36 2.95 1.83
C ARG A 15 -17.09 3.26 2.64
N LYS A 16 -16.05 2.45 2.50
CA LYS A 16 -14.76 2.56 3.20
C LYS A 16 -13.58 2.78 2.28
N THR A 17 -13.79 2.83 0.97
CA THR A 17 -12.72 3.16 0.02
C THR A 17 -12.64 4.66 -0.13
N ALA A 18 -11.43 5.20 0.06
CA ALA A 18 -11.14 6.63 -0.06
C ALA A 18 -9.91 6.86 -0.94
N ALA A 19 -9.92 7.95 -1.72
CA ALA A 19 -8.72 8.44 -2.38
C ALA A 19 -8.51 9.92 -2.07
N VAL A 20 -7.25 10.32 -1.85
CA VAL A 20 -6.86 11.70 -1.54
C VAL A 20 -5.68 12.11 -2.39
N ALA A 21 -5.74 13.31 -2.98
CA ALA A 21 -4.64 13.94 -3.70
C ALA A 21 -3.97 15.02 -2.83
N LEU A 22 -2.63 14.96 -2.78
CA LEU A 22 -1.79 16.00 -2.18
C LEU A 22 -0.98 16.71 -3.25
N ASP A 23 -1.09 18.04 -3.30
CA ASP A 23 -0.27 18.90 -4.14
C ASP A 23 0.97 19.39 -3.38
N TRP A 24 2.14 19.29 -4.01
CA TRP A 24 3.47 19.63 -3.50
C TRP A 24 4.09 20.81 -4.25
N SER A 25 3.30 21.57 -5.01
CA SER A 25 3.80 22.68 -5.84
C SER A 25 4.34 23.83 -5.01
N THR A 26 3.82 24.00 -3.79
CA THR A 26 4.29 25.03 -2.84
C THR A 26 5.43 24.47 -1.98
N PRO A 27 6.63 25.06 -1.99
CA PRO A 27 7.72 24.63 -1.14
C PRO A 27 7.34 24.65 0.34
N GLY A 28 7.63 23.56 1.06
CA GLY A 28 7.33 23.46 2.49
C GLY A 28 5.88 23.08 2.81
N GLU A 29 5.02 22.82 1.82
CA GLU A 29 3.60 22.54 2.00
C GLU A 29 3.18 21.28 1.23
N ALA A 30 2.22 20.55 1.81
CA ALA A 30 1.46 19.49 1.16
C ALA A 30 -0.03 19.83 1.31
N ARG A 31 -0.67 20.22 0.24
CA ARG A 31 -2.06 20.67 0.26
C ARG A 31 -3.01 19.60 -0.28
N VAL A 32 -4.07 19.28 0.47
CA VAL A 32 -5.17 18.44 -0.04
C VAL A 32 -5.87 19.21 -1.18
N VAL A 33 -5.92 18.60 -2.37
CA VAL A 33 -6.54 19.21 -3.58
C VAL A 33 -7.70 18.39 -4.13
N ASP A 34 -7.83 17.11 -3.75
CA ASP A 34 -8.99 16.29 -4.10
C ASP A 34 -9.23 15.22 -3.02
N VAL A 35 -10.51 14.91 -2.77
CA VAL A 35 -10.95 13.83 -1.89
C VAL A 35 -12.10 13.10 -2.56
N ARG A 36 -11.96 11.80 -2.79
CA ARG A 36 -12.98 10.90 -3.33
C ARG A 36 -13.41 9.92 -2.25
N PHE A 37 -14.57 10.17 -1.65
CA PHE A 37 -15.12 9.33 -0.59
C PHE A 37 -16.65 9.46 -0.51
N PRO A 38 -17.42 8.35 -0.51
CA PRO A 38 -16.95 6.99 -0.79
C PRO A 38 -16.60 6.79 -2.27
N LEU A 39 -15.67 5.87 -2.56
CA LEU A 39 -15.23 5.56 -3.91
C LEU A 39 -15.59 4.11 -4.30
N GLY A 40 -16.22 3.94 -5.47
CA GLY A 40 -16.55 2.62 -6.01
C GLY A 40 -15.32 1.95 -6.65
N ALA A 41 -15.17 0.63 -6.47
CA ALA A 41 -14.07 -0.11 -7.11
C ALA A 41 -14.07 0.02 -8.65
N THR A 42 -15.23 0.17 -9.26
CA THR A 42 -15.40 0.36 -10.71
C THR A 42 -14.91 1.73 -11.21
N ASP A 43 -14.81 2.71 -10.32
CA ASP A 43 -14.43 4.08 -10.67
C ASP A 43 -12.90 4.28 -10.56
N ILE A 44 -12.23 3.40 -9.81
CA ILE A 44 -10.78 3.48 -9.57
C ILE A 44 -9.96 3.42 -10.87
N PRO A 45 -10.20 2.50 -11.82
CA PRO A 45 -9.41 2.44 -13.04
C PRO A 45 -9.46 3.73 -13.86
N ALA A 46 -10.64 4.36 -13.97
CA ALA A 46 -10.79 5.64 -14.65
C ALA A 46 -10.05 6.74 -13.90
N LEU A 47 -10.25 6.86 -12.58
CA LEU A 47 -9.59 7.86 -11.75
C LEU A 47 -8.07 7.78 -11.83
N VAL A 48 -7.49 6.58 -11.72
CA VAL A 48 -6.04 6.38 -11.83
C VAL A 48 -5.54 6.68 -13.25
N SER A 49 -6.28 6.29 -14.28
CA SER A 49 -5.91 6.54 -15.68
C SER A 49 -5.93 8.04 -16.03
N ASP A 50 -6.91 8.78 -15.51
CA ASP A 50 -7.02 10.24 -15.72
C ASP A 50 -5.88 10.99 -15.02
N HIS A 51 -5.33 10.43 -13.94
CA HIS A 51 -4.22 10.99 -13.16
C HIS A 51 -2.95 10.13 -13.24
N ARG A 52 -2.71 9.45 -14.37
CA ARG A 52 -1.57 8.54 -14.56
C ARG A 52 -0.19 9.21 -14.50
N GLU A 53 -0.14 10.53 -14.60
CA GLU A 53 1.08 11.34 -14.43
C GLU A 53 1.39 11.61 -12.95
N SER A 54 0.51 11.23 -12.04
CA SER A 54 0.71 11.33 -10.59
C SER A 54 1.18 10.02 -10.01
N THR A 55 1.86 10.05 -8.88
CA THR A 55 2.19 8.83 -8.13
C THR A 55 1.02 8.41 -7.26
N TRP A 56 0.68 7.14 -7.31
CA TRP A 56 -0.37 6.49 -6.54
C TRP A 56 0.23 5.51 -5.54
N ALA A 57 -0.05 5.68 -4.27
CA ALA A 57 0.25 4.70 -3.24
C ALA A 57 -1.05 4.08 -2.71
N VAL A 58 -1.14 2.76 -2.75
CA VAL A 58 -2.38 2.01 -2.53
C VAL A 58 -2.23 1.08 -1.34
N ASP A 59 -3.16 1.19 -0.36
CA ASP A 59 -3.25 0.25 0.77
C ASP A 59 -3.98 -1.01 0.33
N VAL A 60 -3.25 -1.92 -0.28
CA VAL A 60 -3.74 -3.25 -0.67
C VAL A 60 -2.57 -4.15 -1.02
N PRO A 61 -2.62 -5.46 -0.71
CA PRO A 61 -1.62 -6.39 -1.22
C PRO A 61 -1.69 -6.51 -2.75
N PHE A 62 -0.55 -6.28 -3.43
CA PHE A 62 -0.47 -6.39 -4.90
C PHE A 62 -0.38 -7.84 -5.39
N GLY A 63 -0.10 -8.77 -4.51
CA GLY A 63 -0.03 -10.19 -4.85
C GLY A 63 -0.09 -11.08 -3.62
N TRP A 64 0.20 -12.35 -3.84
CA TRP A 64 0.18 -13.39 -2.83
C TRP A 64 1.57 -14.02 -2.67
N PRO A 65 1.85 -14.68 -1.51
CA PRO A 65 3.09 -15.44 -1.35
C PRO A 65 3.26 -16.48 -2.47
N ASP A 66 4.44 -16.55 -3.07
CA ASP A 66 4.76 -17.52 -4.12
C ASP A 66 4.42 -18.95 -3.69
N LEU A 67 4.73 -19.31 -2.43
CA LEU A 67 4.45 -20.65 -1.90
C LEU A 67 2.94 -20.92 -1.79
N PHE A 68 2.13 -19.92 -1.45
CA PHE A 68 0.67 -20.06 -1.43
C PHE A 68 0.12 -20.31 -2.84
N VAL A 69 0.55 -19.51 -3.82
CA VAL A 69 0.13 -19.67 -5.22
C VAL A 69 0.51 -21.05 -5.74
N LYS A 70 1.76 -21.48 -5.49
CA LYS A 70 2.23 -22.82 -5.86
C LYS A 70 1.39 -23.93 -5.22
N LEU A 71 1.15 -23.84 -3.91
CA LEU A 71 0.36 -24.82 -3.17
C LEU A 71 -1.05 -24.95 -3.74
N MET A 72 -1.74 -23.83 -4.00
CA MET A 72 -3.09 -23.84 -4.56
C MET A 72 -3.12 -24.38 -5.98
N THR A 73 -2.14 -24.03 -6.81
CA THR A 73 -2.00 -24.52 -8.18
C THR A 73 -1.75 -26.01 -8.22
N ASP A 74 -0.84 -26.52 -7.40
CA ASP A 74 -0.53 -27.94 -7.33
C ASP A 74 -1.73 -28.73 -6.80
N ARG A 75 -2.40 -28.22 -5.76
CA ARG A 75 -3.62 -28.87 -5.23
C ARG A 75 -4.77 -28.92 -6.24
N HIS A 76 -4.91 -27.89 -7.07
CA HIS A 76 -5.92 -27.86 -8.14
C HIS A 76 -5.68 -28.95 -9.19
N LYS A 77 -4.42 -29.30 -9.46
CA LYS A 77 -4.02 -30.35 -10.43
C LYS A 77 -4.20 -31.75 -9.89
N GLY A 78 -4.30 -31.96 -8.57
CA GLY A 78 -4.45 -33.26 -7.95
C GLY A 78 -3.98 -33.32 -6.50
N PRO A 79 -3.74 -34.50 -5.94
CA PRO A 79 -3.16 -34.68 -4.61
C PRO A 79 -1.79 -33.97 -4.52
N LEU A 80 -1.53 -33.31 -3.39
CA LEU A 80 -0.23 -32.68 -3.17
C LEU A 80 0.90 -33.73 -3.13
N PRO A 81 2.06 -33.44 -3.72
CA PRO A 81 3.21 -34.30 -3.63
C PRO A 81 3.78 -34.36 -2.20
N ALA A 82 4.47 -35.46 -1.89
CA ALA A 82 5.11 -35.61 -0.57
C ALA A 82 6.07 -34.45 -0.22
N ALA A 83 6.69 -33.82 -1.20
CA ALA A 83 7.53 -32.63 -1.03
C ALA A 83 6.79 -31.41 -0.46
N ALA A 84 5.46 -31.40 -0.48
CA ALA A 84 4.66 -30.35 0.17
C ALA A 84 4.54 -30.53 1.70
N ILE A 85 4.91 -31.69 2.24
CA ILE A 85 4.83 -31.98 3.68
C ILE A 85 5.61 -30.99 4.54
N PRO A 86 6.82 -30.52 4.17
CA PRO A 86 7.54 -29.50 4.95
C PRO A 86 6.76 -28.20 5.17
N VAL A 87 5.81 -27.87 4.28
CA VAL A 87 4.93 -26.69 4.43
C VAL A 87 4.01 -26.84 5.65
N MET A 88 3.76 -28.08 6.07
CA MET A 88 2.95 -28.40 7.25
C MET A 88 3.71 -28.29 8.57
N ALA A 89 5.04 -28.24 8.53
CA ALA A 89 5.85 -28.08 9.74
C ALA A 89 5.46 -26.78 10.45
N ASP A 90 5.18 -26.86 11.75
CA ASP A 90 4.74 -25.72 12.58
C ASP A 90 3.47 -25.03 12.05
N TRP A 91 2.49 -25.78 11.58
CA TRP A 91 1.21 -25.23 11.08
C TRP A 91 0.46 -24.38 12.11
N ASP A 92 0.69 -24.62 13.39
CA ASP A 92 0.20 -23.76 14.48
C ASP A 92 0.72 -22.30 14.37
N LYS A 93 1.84 -22.09 13.68
CA LYS A 93 2.43 -20.79 13.39
C LYS A 93 2.20 -20.35 11.94
N TRP A 94 1.20 -20.87 11.25
CA TRP A 94 0.96 -20.67 9.83
C TRP A 94 0.94 -19.18 9.42
N ARG A 95 0.46 -18.29 10.29
CA ARG A 95 0.39 -16.85 10.03
C ARG A 95 1.75 -16.15 9.89
N THR A 96 2.83 -16.81 10.29
CA THR A 96 4.20 -16.29 10.20
C THR A 96 5.03 -17.02 9.15
N ARG A 97 4.42 -17.97 8.42
CA ARG A 97 5.11 -18.80 7.44
C ARG A 97 5.01 -18.22 6.03
N GLU A 98 5.92 -18.65 5.19
CA GLU A 98 6.01 -18.25 3.79
C GLU A 98 4.74 -18.56 2.98
N VAL A 99 3.92 -19.51 3.43
CA VAL A 99 2.62 -19.79 2.82
C VAL A 99 1.59 -18.69 3.10
N ALA A 100 1.75 -17.96 4.19
CA ALA A 100 0.81 -16.92 4.60
C ALA A 100 1.35 -15.50 4.37
N GLN A 101 2.66 -15.31 4.53
CA GLN A 101 3.30 -14.02 4.43
C GLN A 101 4.23 -13.93 3.22
N ARG A 102 4.10 -12.85 2.50
CA ARG A 102 4.98 -12.47 1.40
C ARG A 102 6.36 -12.07 1.95
N LEU A 103 7.34 -11.95 1.08
CA LEU A 103 8.68 -11.47 1.44
C LEU A 103 8.61 -10.11 2.14
N THR A 104 7.86 -9.16 1.58
CA THR A 104 7.67 -7.81 2.16
C THR A 104 7.00 -7.83 3.54
N ASP A 105 6.04 -8.72 3.79
CA ASP A 105 5.35 -8.84 5.09
C ASP A 105 6.32 -9.31 6.18
N ARG A 106 7.21 -10.24 5.84
CA ARG A 106 8.27 -10.73 6.74
C ARG A 106 9.30 -9.64 7.01
N PHE A 107 9.72 -8.93 5.96
CA PHE A 107 10.61 -7.78 6.09
C PHE A 107 10.06 -6.74 7.10
N LEU A 108 8.80 -6.31 6.97
CA LEU A 108 8.18 -5.35 7.89
C LEU A 108 8.06 -5.87 9.34
N THR A 109 7.95 -7.18 9.50
CA THR A 109 7.88 -7.83 10.82
C THR A 109 9.25 -7.82 11.52
N ASP A 110 10.31 -8.08 10.76
CA ASP A 110 11.66 -8.29 11.28
C ASP A 110 12.47 -6.98 11.39
N ASP A 111 12.16 -5.96 10.57
CA ASP A 111 12.84 -4.66 10.65
C ASP A 111 12.56 -3.97 12.00
N THR A 112 13.63 -3.72 12.75
CA THR A 112 13.56 -3.17 14.11
C THR A 112 13.01 -1.76 14.18
N ARG A 113 13.02 -1.01 13.09
CA ARG A 113 12.48 0.35 12.96
C ARG A 113 10.98 0.36 12.74
N ILE A 114 10.43 -0.69 12.10
CA ILE A 114 9.04 -0.78 11.68
C ILE A 114 8.24 -1.68 12.62
N LYS A 115 8.70 -2.92 12.86
CA LYS A 115 8.09 -3.92 13.77
C LYS A 115 6.59 -4.11 13.60
N THR A 116 6.12 -4.09 12.35
CA THR A 116 4.70 -4.23 12.03
C THR A 116 4.47 -5.55 11.32
N ARG A 117 3.53 -6.34 11.82
CA ARG A 117 3.12 -7.59 11.18
C ARG A 117 1.87 -7.34 10.34
N PRO A 118 1.98 -7.28 9.00
CA PRO A 118 0.82 -7.21 8.12
C PRO A 118 -0.09 -8.43 8.28
N LEU A 119 -1.36 -8.25 7.96
CA LEU A 119 -2.31 -9.36 7.88
C LEU A 119 -1.99 -10.23 6.67
N PRO A 120 -2.14 -11.56 6.76
CA PRO A 120 -1.89 -12.45 5.63
C PRO A 120 -2.79 -12.14 4.43
N ALA A 121 -2.19 -11.98 3.24
CA ALA A 121 -2.92 -11.82 1.99
C ALA A 121 -3.54 -13.13 1.49
N SER A 122 -2.99 -14.28 1.92
CA SER A 122 -3.31 -15.60 1.37
C SER A 122 -4.65 -16.17 1.82
N PHE A 123 -5.13 -15.81 3.01
CA PHE A 123 -6.31 -16.47 3.60
C PHE A 123 -7.40 -15.44 3.95
N GLN A 124 -7.60 -15.15 5.23
CA GLN A 124 -8.64 -14.26 5.69
C GLN A 124 -8.25 -12.78 5.56
N LEU A 125 -9.23 -11.91 5.62
CA LEU A 125 -9.17 -10.45 5.72
C LEU A 125 -8.64 -9.73 4.47
N LEU A 126 -7.43 -9.99 4.00
CA LEU A 126 -6.85 -9.28 2.86
C LEU A 126 -6.99 -10.04 1.52
N GLY A 127 -7.31 -11.34 1.54
CA GLY A 127 -7.42 -12.13 0.31
C GLY A 127 -8.46 -11.58 -0.68
N ALA A 128 -9.62 -11.15 -0.17
CA ALA A 128 -10.67 -10.56 -1.01
C ALA A 128 -10.25 -9.19 -1.59
N THR A 129 -9.57 -8.37 -0.80
CA THR A 129 -9.07 -7.05 -1.26
C THR A 129 -7.95 -7.22 -2.27
N ALA A 130 -7.03 -8.18 -2.05
CA ALA A 130 -5.98 -8.52 -3.02
C ALA A 130 -6.57 -9.04 -4.35
N ALA A 131 -7.63 -9.86 -4.29
CA ALA A 131 -8.32 -10.34 -5.49
C ALA A 131 -9.01 -9.20 -6.25
N MET A 132 -9.65 -8.27 -5.53
CA MET A 132 -10.25 -7.07 -6.13
C MET A 132 -9.18 -6.20 -6.80
N TRP A 133 -8.02 -5.99 -6.14
CA TRP A 133 -6.91 -5.26 -6.73
C TRP A 133 -6.40 -5.92 -7.99
N ALA A 134 -6.26 -7.23 -8.04
CA ALA A 134 -5.81 -7.94 -9.24
C ALA A 134 -6.72 -7.67 -10.45
N LEU A 135 -8.03 -7.51 -10.23
CA LEU A 135 -8.98 -7.14 -11.30
C LEU A 135 -8.84 -5.67 -11.69
N ILE A 136 -8.65 -4.77 -10.73
CA ILE A 136 -8.38 -3.34 -10.97
C ILE A 136 -7.06 -3.20 -11.74
N GLU A 137 -5.99 -3.88 -11.30
CA GLU A 137 -4.68 -3.90 -11.97
C GLU A 137 -4.82 -4.32 -13.45
N ALA A 138 -5.58 -5.39 -13.72
CA ALA A 138 -5.80 -5.85 -15.08
C ALA A 138 -6.48 -4.78 -15.95
N GLN A 139 -7.44 -4.04 -15.41
CA GLN A 139 -8.07 -2.91 -16.10
C GLN A 139 -7.09 -1.74 -16.32
N LEU A 140 -6.30 -1.39 -15.30
CA LEU A 140 -5.28 -0.35 -15.40
C LEU A 140 -4.27 -0.67 -16.50
N VAL A 141 -3.78 -1.90 -16.55
CA VAL A 141 -2.86 -2.36 -17.61
C VAL A 141 -3.52 -2.29 -18.98
N SER A 142 -4.80 -2.64 -19.11
CA SER A 142 -5.53 -2.52 -20.38
C SER A 142 -5.72 -1.07 -20.83
N HIS A 143 -5.69 -0.11 -19.91
CA HIS A 143 -5.70 1.33 -20.18
C HIS A 143 -4.30 1.92 -20.36
N GLY A 144 -3.25 1.08 -20.41
CA GLY A 144 -1.87 1.50 -20.66
C GLY A 144 -1.14 2.03 -19.42
N VAL A 145 -1.70 1.83 -18.22
CA VAL A 145 -1.00 2.15 -16.96
C VAL A 145 0.03 1.06 -16.69
N ARG A 146 1.30 1.45 -16.56
CA ARG A 146 2.37 0.50 -16.20
C ARG A 146 2.35 0.21 -14.72
N ILE A 147 2.20 -1.05 -14.37
CA ILE A 147 2.26 -1.53 -12.99
C ILE A 147 3.53 -2.37 -12.81
N ASP A 148 4.41 -1.94 -11.91
CA ASP A 148 5.49 -2.73 -11.34
C ASP A 148 5.13 -3.03 -9.88
N ARG A 149 4.82 -4.28 -9.56
CA ARG A 149 4.39 -4.66 -8.19
C ARG A 149 5.47 -4.45 -7.14
N ALA A 150 6.76 -4.38 -7.55
CA ALA A 150 7.83 -3.94 -6.67
C ALA A 150 7.80 -2.42 -6.39
N GLY A 151 6.97 -1.66 -7.13
CA GLY A 151 6.79 -0.22 -6.97
C GLY A 151 8.02 0.61 -7.32
N LEU A 152 9.03 0.05 -8.00
CA LEU A 152 10.26 0.77 -8.37
C LEU A 152 10.08 1.58 -9.65
N GLU A 153 9.18 1.12 -10.53
CA GLU A 153 8.87 1.74 -11.81
C GLU A 153 7.36 1.99 -11.93
N GLY A 154 6.97 2.87 -12.85
CA GLY A 154 5.56 3.24 -13.06
C GLY A 154 5.01 4.18 -11.99
N ALA A 155 3.73 4.45 -12.09
CA ALA A 155 3.05 5.45 -11.26
C ALA A 155 2.43 4.88 -9.97
N VAL A 156 2.34 3.56 -9.83
CA VAL A 156 1.58 2.91 -8.73
C VAL A 156 2.51 2.09 -7.85
N CYS A 157 2.36 2.19 -6.53
CA CYS A 157 3.07 1.37 -5.55
C CYS A 157 2.15 0.91 -4.42
N GLU A 158 2.49 -0.22 -3.82
CA GLU A 158 1.83 -0.74 -2.63
C GLU A 158 2.34 -0.02 -1.39
N THR A 159 1.45 0.28 -0.44
CA THR A 159 1.82 0.75 0.89
C THR A 159 0.93 0.11 1.96
N TYR A 160 1.22 0.41 3.22
CA TYR A 160 0.45 -0.02 4.38
C TYR A 160 0.48 1.08 5.46
N PRO A 161 -0.61 1.85 5.66
CA PRO A 161 -0.64 2.99 6.57
C PRO A 161 -0.13 2.69 7.97
N ALA A 162 -0.55 1.58 8.57
CA ALA A 162 -0.10 1.22 9.92
C ALA A 162 1.43 0.97 9.99
N ALA A 163 2.04 0.42 8.93
CA ALA A 163 3.49 0.25 8.86
C ALA A 163 4.20 1.58 8.61
N ALA A 164 3.64 2.45 7.74
CA ALA A 164 4.18 3.77 7.48
C ALA A 164 4.18 4.64 8.75
N LEU A 165 3.06 4.67 9.49
CA LEU A 165 2.96 5.39 10.77
C LEU A 165 3.96 4.84 11.80
N SER A 166 4.10 3.51 11.87
CA SER A 166 5.10 2.86 12.76
C SER A 166 6.53 3.25 12.40
N ALA A 167 6.87 3.24 11.10
CA ALA A 167 8.18 3.65 10.59
C ALA A 167 8.48 5.13 10.92
N TRP A 168 7.47 6.00 10.86
CA TRP A 168 7.57 7.41 11.28
C TRP A 168 7.45 7.63 12.79
N ARG A 169 7.41 6.55 13.59
CA ARG A 169 7.33 6.58 15.07
C ARG A 169 6.05 7.24 15.60
N LEU A 170 4.95 7.14 14.87
CA LEU A 170 3.63 7.65 15.24
C LEU A 170 2.72 6.55 15.82
N GLY A 171 3.25 5.34 16.01
CA GLY A 171 2.47 4.17 16.41
C GLY A 171 1.79 3.49 15.23
N ARG A 172 0.86 2.58 15.53
CA ARG A 172 0.14 1.77 14.51
C ARG A 172 -1.36 2.02 14.50
N LYS A 173 -1.84 2.91 15.36
CA LYS A 173 -3.25 3.28 15.39
C LYS A 173 -3.56 4.21 14.23
N LYS A 174 -4.74 4.05 13.68
CA LYS A 174 -5.32 5.02 12.74
C LYS A 174 -5.26 6.42 13.36
N GLN A 175 -4.88 7.38 12.54
CA GLN A 175 -4.75 8.78 12.95
C GLN A 175 -6.01 9.55 12.55
N THR A 176 -6.46 10.42 13.41
CA THR A 176 -7.46 11.43 13.06
C THR A 176 -6.80 12.59 12.29
N TRP A 177 -7.61 13.41 11.61
CA TRP A 177 -7.10 14.56 10.88
C TRP A 177 -6.30 15.53 11.77
N PRO A 178 -6.75 15.92 13.00
CA PRO A 178 -5.94 16.75 13.90
C PRO A 178 -4.58 16.12 14.25
N GLU A 179 -4.53 14.80 14.51
CA GLU A 179 -3.29 14.10 14.83
C GLU A 179 -2.34 14.08 13.62
N LEU A 180 -2.88 13.97 12.40
CA LEU A 180 -2.07 14.10 11.17
C LEU A 180 -1.49 15.51 11.03
N LEU A 181 -2.26 16.57 11.28
CA LEU A 181 -1.76 17.95 11.24
C LEU A 181 -0.67 18.21 12.27
N GLU A 182 -0.80 17.66 13.47
CA GLU A 182 0.24 17.75 14.51
C GLU A 182 1.53 17.00 14.08
N SER A 183 1.36 15.86 13.43
CA SER A 183 2.47 15.00 13.02
C SER A 183 3.16 15.46 11.74
N PHE A 184 2.43 16.09 10.84
CA PHE A 184 2.87 16.58 9.53
C PHE A 184 2.49 18.06 9.39
N THR A 185 3.23 18.91 10.07
CA THR A 185 2.95 20.36 10.21
C THR A 185 2.91 21.13 8.87
N PHE A 186 3.39 20.50 7.81
CA PHE A 186 3.33 21.02 6.45
C PHE A 186 2.04 20.65 5.71
N LEU A 187 1.18 19.82 6.32
CA LEU A 187 -0.06 19.35 5.70
C LEU A 187 -1.17 20.39 5.88
N THR A 188 -1.89 20.71 4.81
CA THR A 188 -3.00 21.66 4.81
C THR A 188 -4.19 21.14 4.03
N ALA A 189 -5.38 21.64 4.34
CA ALA A 189 -6.61 21.38 3.58
C ALA A 189 -7.54 22.58 3.65
N ASP A 190 -8.23 22.86 2.54
CA ASP A 190 -9.30 23.87 2.53
C ASP A 190 -10.49 23.40 3.36
N GLY A 191 -11.25 24.34 3.91
CA GLY A 191 -12.40 24.05 4.76
C GLY A 191 -13.47 23.17 4.07
N SER A 192 -13.55 23.19 2.74
CA SER A 192 -14.46 22.35 1.95
C SER A 192 -14.18 20.86 2.07
N PHE A 193 -12.94 20.45 2.35
CA PHE A 193 -12.56 19.05 2.52
C PHE A 193 -12.73 18.54 3.96
N LEU A 194 -12.80 19.42 4.96
CA LEU A 194 -12.84 19.03 6.38
C LEU A 194 -13.93 18.02 6.72
N PRO A 195 -15.17 18.09 6.16
CA PRO A 195 -16.21 17.12 6.46
C PRO A 195 -15.84 15.67 6.09
N HIS A 196 -14.96 15.48 5.09
CA HIS A 196 -14.51 14.15 4.67
C HIS A 196 -13.57 13.49 5.66
N PHE A 197 -12.87 14.25 6.50
CA PHE A 197 -11.91 13.76 7.49
C PHE A 197 -12.56 13.33 8.82
N ALA A 198 -13.88 13.22 8.88
CA ALA A 198 -14.57 12.69 10.05
C ALA A 198 -14.37 11.17 10.23
N GLY A 199 -13.93 10.46 9.17
CA GLY A 199 -13.67 9.03 9.17
C GLY A 199 -12.19 8.68 8.99
N ASP A 200 -11.82 7.48 9.45
CA ASP A 200 -10.46 6.98 9.42
C ASP A 200 -9.94 6.70 8.00
N ASP A 201 -10.84 6.25 7.09
CA ASP A 201 -10.47 5.76 5.77
C ASP A 201 -9.85 6.88 4.91
N VAL A 202 -10.36 8.13 5.03
CA VAL A 202 -9.79 9.30 4.32
C VAL A 202 -8.43 9.68 4.91
N CYS A 203 -8.24 9.55 6.22
CA CYS A 203 -6.95 9.81 6.88
C CYS A 203 -5.91 8.75 6.47
N ASP A 204 -6.28 7.48 6.36
CA ASP A 204 -5.40 6.43 5.86
C ASP A 204 -5.01 6.69 4.39
N ALA A 205 -5.93 7.19 3.55
CA ALA A 205 -5.60 7.61 2.18
C ALA A 205 -4.61 8.79 2.16
N VAL A 206 -4.68 9.74 3.11
CA VAL A 206 -3.65 10.79 3.25
C VAL A 206 -2.28 10.17 3.56
N VAL A 207 -2.22 9.21 4.50
CA VAL A 207 -0.96 8.51 4.82
C VAL A 207 -0.40 7.80 3.59
N CYS A 208 -1.25 7.16 2.80
CA CYS A 208 -0.83 6.57 1.52
C CYS A 208 -0.21 7.62 0.58
N ALA A 209 -0.85 8.79 0.40
CA ALA A 209 -0.32 9.85 -0.46
C ALA A 209 1.05 10.38 0.01
N LEU A 210 1.25 10.48 1.34
CA LEU A 210 2.54 10.83 1.95
C LEU A 210 3.63 9.78 1.64
N VAL A 211 3.28 8.48 1.64
CA VAL A 211 4.20 7.42 1.22
C VAL A 211 4.50 7.50 -0.28
N GLY A 212 3.50 7.83 -1.12
CA GLY A 212 3.71 8.09 -2.54
C GLY A 212 4.76 9.18 -2.75
N ARG A 213 4.70 10.27 -1.98
CA ARG A 213 5.73 11.33 -2.00
C ARG A 213 7.10 10.80 -1.57
N ALA A 214 7.16 10.03 -0.46
CA ALA A 214 8.41 9.44 0.00
C ALA A 214 9.04 8.54 -1.07
N ARG A 215 8.22 7.77 -1.79
CA ARG A 215 8.67 6.92 -2.91
C ARG A 215 9.26 7.75 -4.04
N ASP A 216 8.62 8.83 -4.46
CA ASP A 216 9.12 9.72 -5.52
C ASP A 216 10.44 10.40 -5.16
N LEU A 217 10.64 10.66 -3.89
CA LEU A 217 11.88 11.22 -3.34
C LEU A 217 12.97 10.17 -3.10
N GLY A 218 12.69 8.87 -3.37
CA GLY A 218 13.61 7.78 -3.10
C GLY A 218 13.88 7.50 -1.62
N LEU A 219 12.95 7.89 -0.75
CA LEU A 219 13.07 7.78 0.71
C LEU A 219 12.47 6.49 1.27
N THR A 220 11.84 5.66 0.44
CA THR A 220 11.25 4.39 0.89
C THR A 220 12.27 3.27 0.87
N VAL A 221 12.04 2.27 1.73
CA VAL A 221 12.84 1.04 1.73
C VAL A 221 12.54 0.25 0.46
N LYS A 222 13.58 -0.19 -0.22
CA LYS A 222 13.51 -0.97 -1.46
C LYS A 222 13.88 -2.42 -1.19
N PRO A 223 13.36 -3.38 -2.00
CA PRO A 223 13.85 -4.76 -1.96
C PRO A 223 15.33 -4.81 -2.35
N LEU A 224 16.05 -5.78 -1.82
CA LEU A 224 17.42 -6.09 -2.26
C LEU A 224 17.41 -6.65 -3.69
N GLU A 225 18.56 -6.66 -4.36
CA GLU A 225 18.67 -7.16 -5.74
C GLU A 225 18.18 -8.60 -5.88
N GLU A 226 18.56 -9.47 -4.94
CA GLU A 226 18.14 -10.88 -4.88
C GLU A 226 16.65 -11.06 -4.56
N GLU A 227 15.99 -10.05 -4.02
CA GLU A 227 14.58 -10.06 -3.65
C GLU A 227 13.66 -9.52 -4.76
N LEU A 228 14.21 -8.81 -5.75
CA LEU A 228 13.45 -8.13 -6.80
C LEU A 228 12.51 -9.06 -7.55
N ALA A 229 12.94 -10.27 -7.88
CA ALA A 229 12.13 -11.23 -8.61
C ALA A 229 10.89 -11.66 -7.80
N ALA A 230 11.02 -11.84 -6.49
CA ALA A 230 9.91 -12.14 -5.60
C ALA A 230 9.01 -10.90 -5.41
N ALA A 231 9.60 -9.73 -5.15
CA ALA A 231 8.87 -8.48 -4.98
C ALA A 231 8.00 -8.13 -6.21
N ARG A 232 8.46 -8.39 -7.42
CA ARG A 232 7.67 -8.20 -8.66
C ARG A 232 6.50 -9.17 -8.81
N ARG A 233 6.54 -10.32 -8.15
CA ARG A 233 5.42 -11.29 -8.14
C ARG A 233 4.49 -11.10 -6.97
N GLU A 234 5.05 -10.95 -5.77
CA GLU A 234 4.31 -10.91 -4.52
C GLU A 234 3.82 -9.51 -4.14
N GLY A 235 4.42 -8.45 -4.70
CA GLY A 235 4.27 -7.06 -4.27
C GLY A 235 5.35 -6.64 -3.26
N TRP A 236 5.56 -5.32 -3.11
CA TRP A 236 6.46 -4.74 -2.13
C TRP A 236 5.83 -3.54 -1.45
N ILE A 237 5.71 -3.59 -0.13
CA ILE A 237 5.14 -2.52 0.67
C ILE A 237 6.17 -1.41 0.85
N HIS A 238 5.90 -0.24 0.28
CA HIS A 238 6.71 0.94 0.47
C HIS A 238 6.40 1.61 1.81
N VAL A 239 7.43 1.85 2.61
CA VAL A 239 7.40 2.65 3.83
C VAL A 239 8.70 3.47 3.92
N SER A 240 8.68 4.60 4.63
CA SER A 240 9.85 5.43 4.84
C SER A 240 10.22 5.49 6.31
N CYS A 241 11.48 5.17 6.61
CA CYS A 241 12.07 5.35 7.95
C CYS A 241 12.79 6.71 8.09
N GLU A 242 12.74 7.54 7.06
CA GLU A 242 13.37 8.85 7.04
C GLU A 242 12.53 9.90 7.79
N SER A 243 13.16 11.00 8.14
CA SER A 243 12.45 12.14 8.77
C SER A 243 11.33 12.65 7.88
N ARG A 244 10.16 12.88 8.46
CA ARG A 244 8.98 13.42 7.77
C ARG A 244 9.24 14.79 7.12
N ALA A 245 10.14 15.61 7.70
CA ALA A 245 10.54 16.90 7.12
C ALA A 245 11.15 16.75 5.72
N ARG A 246 11.74 15.59 5.38
CA ARG A 246 12.27 15.34 4.04
C ARG A 246 11.20 15.25 2.95
N LEU A 247 9.93 15.05 3.29
CA LEU A 247 8.84 14.97 2.30
C LEU A 247 8.58 16.31 1.59
N VAL A 248 8.86 17.43 2.24
CA VAL A 248 8.67 18.79 1.66
C VAL A 248 9.92 19.35 0.99
N GLY A 249 11.02 18.61 1.02
CA GLY A 249 12.27 18.94 0.34
C GLY A 249 12.99 20.15 0.95
N HIS A 250 14.23 19.97 1.31
CA HIS A 250 15.23 21.04 1.40
C HIS A 250 16.41 20.67 0.53
#